data_2969d5e014797889978f3233c6571ba1
#
_entry.id   2969d5e014797889978f3233c6571ba1
#
_cell.length_a   1.000
_cell.length_b   1.000
_cell.length_c   1.000
_cell.angle_alpha   90.00
_cell.angle_beta   90.00
_cell.angle_gamma   90.00
#
_symmetry.space_group_name_H-M   'P 1'
#
loop_
_entity.id
_entity.type
_entity.pdbx_description
1 polymer ?
#
loop_
_entity_poly.entity_id
_entity_poly.type
_entity_poly.pdbx_seq_one_letter_code
_entity_poly.pdbx_strand_id
1 'polypeptide(L)'
;MNDYLFIYDGWVPRRKQVPDADVLDVALDVLHARGPQSLTFAALAEASSLAPATLVQRFGSKAGLLRRVLLHAWDRLERRTTELGAATERTPAGAVAFLVGLSEQHGGGIDSYADALLVLREDLLDPEVRRRGVAWKESLAGVLDACLGAEPGAPPDVGAVVATYWQGVLLWWSFDPCRPVTEHVERAVSGFIATVVVRR
;
A
#
# COMPACT_ATOMS: atom_id res chain seq x y z
N MET A 1 -53.15 16.78 -44.80
CA MET A 1 -51.75 16.43 -45.10
C MET A 1 -50.95 17.02 -43.97
N ASN A 2 -50.84 16.23 -42.90
CA ASN A 2 -50.14 16.64 -41.66
C ASN A 2 -49.03 15.63 -41.36
N ASP A 3 -47.81 16.09 -41.67
CA ASP A 3 -46.59 15.38 -41.31
C ASP A 3 -46.29 15.67 -39.83
N TYR A 4 -46.57 14.70 -38.96
CA TYR A 4 -46.05 14.70 -37.60
C TYR A 4 -44.75 13.93 -37.58
N LEU A 5 -43.62 14.67 -37.61
CA LEU A 5 -42.31 14.14 -37.29
C LEU A 5 -42.21 13.95 -35.75
N PHE A 6 -42.39 12.72 -35.28
CA PHE A 6 -42.03 12.37 -33.90
C PHE A 6 -40.55 12.21 -33.79
N ILE A 7 -39.87 13.21 -33.24
CA ILE A 7 -38.47 13.09 -32.75
C ILE A 7 -38.53 12.35 -31.41
N TYR A 8 -38.18 11.07 -31.42
CA TYR A 8 -37.91 10.33 -30.19
C TYR A 8 -36.58 10.83 -29.64
N ASP A 9 -36.64 11.77 -28.72
CA ASP A 9 -35.50 12.18 -27.91
C ASP A 9 -35.32 11.13 -26.81
N GLY A 10 -34.67 10.02 -27.19
CA GLY A 10 -34.31 8.93 -26.32
C GLY A 10 -33.17 9.39 -25.40
N TRP A 11 -33.50 9.94 -24.22
CA TRP A 11 -32.57 10.13 -23.15
C TRP A 11 -31.98 8.76 -22.74
N VAL A 12 -30.82 8.39 -23.31
CA VAL A 12 -30.03 7.22 -22.92
C VAL A 12 -29.27 7.61 -21.65
N PRO A 13 -29.57 7.01 -20.48
CA PRO A 13 -28.84 7.30 -19.27
C PRO A 13 -27.36 7.00 -19.53
N ARG A 14 -26.52 8.02 -19.40
CA ARG A 14 -25.07 7.85 -19.50
C ARG A 14 -24.68 6.84 -18.42
N ARG A 15 -24.32 5.61 -18.81
CA ARG A 15 -23.84 4.57 -17.89
C ARG A 15 -22.78 5.22 -17.03
N LYS A 16 -23.01 5.27 -15.71
CA LYS A 16 -22.05 5.81 -14.74
C LYS A 16 -20.76 5.02 -14.92
N GLN A 17 -19.75 5.67 -15.45
CA GLN A 17 -18.49 5.01 -15.77
C GLN A 17 -17.78 4.74 -14.43
N VAL A 18 -17.55 3.48 -14.09
CA VAL A 18 -16.77 3.11 -12.91
C VAL A 18 -15.37 3.70 -13.05
N PRO A 19 -14.88 4.51 -12.09
CA PRO A 19 -13.52 5.08 -12.13
C PRO A 19 -12.45 4.00 -12.20
N ASP A 20 -11.32 4.31 -12.84
CA ASP A 20 -10.18 3.38 -12.89
C ASP A 20 -9.66 3.04 -11.49
N ALA A 21 -9.69 4.00 -10.56
CA ALA A 21 -9.28 3.79 -9.17
C ALA A 21 -10.09 2.67 -8.49
N ASP A 22 -11.42 2.69 -8.64
CA ASP A 22 -12.31 1.66 -8.05
C ASP A 22 -12.03 0.28 -8.66
N VAL A 23 -11.74 0.24 -9.97
CA VAL A 23 -11.38 -1.03 -10.65
C VAL A 23 -10.01 -1.52 -10.18
N LEU A 24 -9.06 -0.62 -9.94
CA LEU A 24 -7.73 -0.96 -9.43
C LEU A 24 -7.78 -1.41 -7.97
N ASP A 25 -8.70 -0.89 -7.15
CA ASP A 25 -8.95 -1.39 -5.80
C ASP A 25 -9.42 -2.85 -5.83
N VAL A 26 -10.43 -3.16 -6.67
CA VAL A 26 -10.90 -4.55 -6.86
C VAL A 26 -9.77 -5.45 -7.39
N ALA A 27 -8.95 -4.95 -8.31
CA ALA A 27 -7.83 -5.71 -8.85
C ALA A 27 -6.74 -5.98 -7.80
N LEU A 28 -6.52 -5.03 -6.88
CA LEU A 28 -5.60 -5.17 -5.75
C LEU A 28 -6.11 -6.23 -4.77
N ASP A 29 -7.42 -6.27 -4.49
CA ASP A 29 -8.02 -7.32 -3.65
C ASP A 29 -7.86 -8.71 -4.28
N VAL A 30 -8.06 -8.84 -5.60
CA VAL A 30 -7.80 -10.09 -6.33
C VAL A 30 -6.32 -10.50 -6.26
N LEU A 31 -5.42 -9.51 -6.40
CA LEU A 31 -3.98 -9.72 -6.31
C LEU A 31 -3.56 -10.24 -4.93
N HIS A 32 -4.06 -9.62 -3.85
CA HIS A 32 -3.78 -10.01 -2.48
C HIS A 32 -4.37 -11.38 -2.12
N ALA A 33 -5.59 -11.66 -2.56
CA ALA A 33 -6.26 -12.92 -2.21
C ALA A 33 -5.73 -14.15 -2.94
N ARG A 34 -5.14 -13.97 -4.14
CA ARG A 34 -4.84 -15.11 -5.05
C ARG A 34 -3.46 -15.03 -5.71
N GLY A 35 -2.68 -14.00 -5.39
CA GLY A 35 -1.35 -13.75 -5.95
C GLY A 35 -1.35 -13.21 -7.40
N PRO A 36 -0.17 -12.78 -7.91
CA PRO A 36 -0.03 -12.10 -9.22
C PRO A 36 -0.48 -12.95 -10.43
N GLN A 37 -0.33 -14.26 -10.33
CA GLN A 37 -0.69 -15.15 -11.44
C GLN A 37 -2.21 -15.19 -11.67
N SER A 38 -2.99 -15.02 -10.62
CA SER A 38 -4.47 -15.04 -10.64
C SER A 38 -5.09 -13.74 -11.14
N LEU A 39 -4.32 -12.65 -11.22
CA LEU A 39 -4.78 -11.37 -11.75
C LEU A 39 -4.91 -11.48 -13.28
N THR A 40 -6.11 -11.82 -13.73
CA THR A 40 -6.48 -11.92 -15.14
C THR A 40 -7.65 -11.01 -15.45
N PHE A 41 -7.85 -10.65 -16.73
CA PHE A 41 -9.03 -9.88 -17.12
C PHE A 41 -10.34 -10.61 -16.85
N ALA A 42 -10.35 -11.95 -16.90
CA ALA A 42 -11.52 -12.75 -16.57
C ALA A 42 -11.85 -12.68 -15.07
N ALA A 43 -10.86 -12.88 -14.20
CA ALA A 43 -11.04 -12.78 -12.75
C ALA A 43 -11.45 -11.35 -12.34
N LEU A 44 -10.85 -10.32 -12.95
CA LEU A 44 -11.21 -8.94 -12.68
C LEU A 44 -12.61 -8.59 -13.19
N ALA A 45 -13.04 -9.14 -14.34
CA ALA A 45 -14.38 -8.95 -14.87
C ALA A 45 -15.44 -9.55 -13.94
N GLU A 46 -15.18 -10.75 -13.42
CA GLU A 46 -16.03 -11.40 -12.41
C GLU A 46 -16.16 -10.55 -11.15
N ALA A 47 -15.03 -10.08 -10.61
CA ALA A 47 -14.99 -9.31 -9.36
C ALA A 47 -15.56 -7.88 -9.51
N SER A 48 -15.33 -7.20 -10.64
CA SER A 48 -15.73 -5.81 -10.87
C SER A 48 -17.09 -5.65 -11.56
N SER A 49 -17.71 -6.74 -12.04
CA SER A 49 -18.92 -6.72 -12.87
C SER A 49 -18.77 -5.91 -14.18
N LEU A 50 -17.54 -5.72 -14.65
CA LEU A 50 -17.24 -5.07 -15.92
C LEU A 50 -16.99 -6.10 -17.03
N ALA A 51 -17.34 -5.74 -18.27
CA ALA A 51 -17.05 -6.62 -19.40
C ALA A 51 -15.52 -6.74 -19.61
N PRO A 52 -15.00 -7.96 -19.92
CA PRO A 52 -13.57 -8.16 -20.18
C PRO A 52 -13.01 -7.24 -21.27
N ALA A 53 -13.77 -6.99 -22.34
CA ALA A 53 -13.38 -6.07 -23.42
C ALA A 53 -13.15 -4.63 -22.92
N THR A 54 -13.96 -4.17 -21.97
CA THR A 54 -13.80 -2.84 -21.34
C THR A 54 -12.50 -2.79 -20.55
N LEU A 55 -12.17 -3.86 -19.82
CA LEU A 55 -10.94 -3.94 -19.03
C LEU A 55 -9.70 -4.00 -19.93
N VAL A 56 -9.75 -4.78 -21.01
CA VAL A 56 -8.67 -4.82 -22.03
C VAL A 56 -8.48 -3.42 -22.65
N GLN A 57 -9.56 -2.73 -22.98
CA GLN A 57 -9.49 -1.37 -23.53
C GLN A 57 -8.83 -0.38 -22.56
N ARG A 58 -9.09 -0.50 -21.24
CA ARG A 58 -8.56 0.40 -20.19
C ARG A 58 -7.11 0.11 -19.84
N PHE A 59 -6.75 -1.17 -19.73
CA PHE A 59 -5.47 -1.61 -19.16
C PHE A 59 -4.53 -2.27 -20.17
N GLY A 60 -4.98 -2.52 -21.39
CA GLY A 60 -4.19 -3.06 -22.50
C GLY A 60 -3.85 -4.54 -22.34
N SER A 61 -2.81 -4.86 -21.63
CA SER A 61 -2.32 -6.23 -21.41
C SER A 61 -2.33 -6.65 -19.95
N LYS A 62 -2.18 -7.95 -19.68
CA LYS A 62 -2.02 -8.46 -18.31
C LYS A 62 -0.86 -7.78 -17.58
N ALA A 63 0.27 -7.59 -18.25
CA ALA A 63 1.41 -6.88 -17.67
C ALA A 63 1.11 -5.40 -17.41
N GLY A 64 0.38 -4.73 -18.31
CA GLY A 64 -0.10 -3.37 -18.12
C GLY A 64 -1.06 -3.25 -16.94
N LEU A 65 -2.00 -4.19 -16.81
CA LEU A 65 -2.91 -4.27 -15.66
C LEU A 65 -2.13 -4.42 -14.35
N LEU A 66 -1.25 -5.43 -14.26
CA LEU A 66 -0.44 -5.68 -13.06
C LEU A 66 0.34 -4.42 -12.67
N ARG A 67 1.05 -3.81 -13.61
CA ARG A 67 1.81 -2.58 -13.37
C ARG A 67 0.93 -1.44 -12.83
N ARG A 68 -0.27 -1.24 -13.42
CA ARG A 68 -1.22 -0.23 -12.93
C ARG A 68 -1.70 -0.52 -11.51
N VAL A 69 -1.94 -1.79 -11.18
CA VAL A 69 -2.32 -2.21 -9.82
C VAL A 69 -1.19 -1.96 -8.82
N LEU A 70 0.05 -2.31 -9.18
CA LEU A 70 1.21 -2.06 -8.31
C LEU A 70 1.42 -0.55 -8.05
N LEU A 71 1.38 0.27 -9.09
CA LEU A 71 1.47 1.73 -8.95
C LEU A 71 0.34 2.30 -8.09
N HIS A 72 -0.88 1.79 -8.24
CA HIS A 72 -2.02 2.18 -7.40
C HIS A 72 -1.84 1.77 -5.93
N ALA A 73 -1.28 0.59 -5.66
CA ALA A 73 -0.93 0.17 -4.31
C ALA A 73 0.10 1.12 -3.67
N TRP A 74 1.12 1.53 -4.42
CA TRP A 74 2.09 2.54 -3.97
C TRP A 74 1.44 3.91 -3.72
N ASP A 75 0.52 4.38 -4.58
CA ASP A 75 -0.24 5.61 -4.35
C ASP A 75 -1.03 5.57 -3.03
N ARG A 76 -1.62 4.42 -2.69
CA ARG A 76 -2.32 4.22 -1.41
C ARG A 76 -1.37 4.24 -0.22
N LEU A 77 -0.25 3.52 -0.32
CA LEU A 77 0.75 3.46 0.75
C LEU A 77 1.40 4.82 1.01
N GLU A 78 1.77 5.55 -0.03
CA GLU A 78 2.34 6.90 0.08
C GLU A 78 1.35 7.87 0.72
N ARG A 79 0.09 7.86 0.31
CA ARG A 79 -0.98 8.67 0.91
C ARG A 79 -1.14 8.35 2.39
N ARG A 80 -1.24 7.06 2.75
CA ARG A 80 -1.34 6.61 4.15
C ARG A 80 -0.13 7.07 4.97
N THR A 81 1.07 6.93 4.44
CA THR A 81 2.31 7.38 5.08
C THR A 81 2.31 8.88 5.32
N THR A 82 1.86 9.66 4.35
CA THR A 82 1.75 11.12 4.44
C THR A 82 0.72 11.53 5.50
N GLU A 83 -0.46 10.93 5.49
CA GLU A 83 -1.53 11.21 6.44
C GLU A 83 -1.11 10.89 7.89
N LEU A 84 -0.57 9.71 8.11
CA LEU A 84 -0.05 9.31 9.42
C LEU A 84 1.13 10.19 9.84
N GLY A 85 2.07 10.46 8.94
CA GLY A 85 3.22 11.32 9.21
C GLY A 85 2.84 12.75 9.59
N ALA A 86 1.80 13.31 8.98
CA ALA A 86 1.28 14.63 9.32
C ALA A 86 0.63 14.69 10.71
N ALA A 87 -0.01 13.59 11.14
CA ALA A 87 -0.64 13.45 12.44
C ALA A 87 0.33 13.04 13.56
N THR A 88 1.56 12.65 13.22
CA THR A 88 2.54 12.11 14.17
C THR A 88 3.17 13.21 15.01
N GLU A 89 3.15 13.06 16.33
CA GLU A 89 3.94 13.89 17.25
C GLU A 89 5.44 13.67 17.03
N ARG A 90 6.24 14.71 17.12
CA ARG A 90 7.69 14.68 16.90
C ARG A 90 8.42 14.23 18.18
N THR A 91 8.11 13.01 18.61
CA THR A 91 8.62 12.34 19.81
C THR A 91 8.95 10.88 19.53
N PRO A 92 9.77 10.21 20.36
CA PRO A 92 9.99 8.76 20.25
C PRO A 92 8.70 7.93 20.31
N ALA A 93 7.74 8.32 21.15
CA ALA A 93 6.43 7.68 21.22
C ALA A 93 5.63 7.85 19.91
N GLY A 94 5.71 9.06 19.31
CA GLY A 94 5.11 9.32 18.01
C GLY A 94 5.71 8.45 16.89
N ALA A 95 7.03 8.24 16.88
CA ALA A 95 7.69 7.34 15.93
C ALA A 95 7.14 5.90 16.05
N VAL A 96 6.94 5.40 17.27
CA VAL A 96 6.34 4.09 17.52
C VAL A 96 4.90 4.05 16.99
N ALA A 97 4.07 5.02 17.37
CA ALA A 97 2.65 5.09 16.94
C ALA A 97 2.52 5.15 15.41
N PHE A 98 3.40 5.88 14.74
CA PHE A 98 3.46 5.96 13.29
C PHE A 98 3.71 4.59 12.64
N LEU A 99 4.71 3.85 13.11
CA LEU A 99 5.04 2.52 12.58
C LEU A 99 3.97 1.48 12.92
N VAL A 100 3.36 1.56 14.09
CA VAL A 100 2.18 0.75 14.46
C VAL A 100 1.04 1.02 13.49
N GLY A 101 0.70 2.29 13.23
CA GLY A 101 -0.34 2.66 12.29
C GLY A 101 -0.09 2.18 10.85
N LEU A 102 1.16 2.19 10.39
CA LEU A 102 1.53 1.60 9.10
C LEU A 102 1.40 0.07 9.09
N SER A 103 1.58 -0.57 10.24
CA SER A 103 1.51 -2.04 10.35
C SER A 103 0.08 -2.58 10.37
N GLU A 104 -0.94 -1.75 10.63
CA GLU A 104 -2.36 -2.15 10.65
C GLU A 104 -2.82 -2.85 9.36
N GLN A 105 -2.24 -2.49 8.20
CA GLN A 105 -2.55 -3.11 6.93
C GLN A 105 -2.24 -4.62 6.88
N HIS A 106 -1.40 -5.11 7.78
CA HIS A 106 -1.06 -6.52 7.92
C HIS A 106 -1.90 -7.24 8.98
N GLY A 107 -2.94 -6.58 9.51
CA GLY A 107 -3.85 -7.12 10.54
C GLY A 107 -4.67 -8.35 10.11
N GLY A 108 -4.71 -8.68 8.81
CA GLY A 108 -5.30 -9.90 8.27
C GLY A 108 -4.52 -11.19 8.56
N GLY A 109 -3.42 -11.12 9.31
CA GLY A 109 -2.61 -12.27 9.70
C GLY A 109 -1.48 -12.60 8.72
N ILE A 110 -0.95 -13.83 8.85
CA ILE A 110 0.19 -14.31 8.05
C ILE A 110 -0.09 -14.26 6.56
N ASP A 111 -1.28 -14.69 6.14
CA ASP A 111 -1.64 -14.79 4.72
C ASP A 111 -1.54 -13.42 4.05
N SER A 112 -2.05 -12.37 4.71
CA SER A 112 -1.96 -11.00 4.22
C SER A 112 -0.51 -10.52 4.05
N TYR A 113 0.41 -10.90 4.94
CA TYR A 113 1.81 -10.54 4.83
C TYR A 113 2.55 -11.37 3.77
N ALA A 114 2.25 -12.66 3.69
CA ALA A 114 2.81 -13.56 2.68
C ALA A 114 2.40 -13.13 1.26
N ASP A 115 1.14 -12.72 1.07
CA ASP A 115 0.65 -12.17 -0.19
C ASP A 115 1.38 -10.87 -0.55
N ALA A 116 1.64 -10.00 0.43
CA ALA A 116 2.43 -8.79 0.23
C ALA A 116 3.87 -9.09 -0.22
N LEU A 117 4.50 -10.18 0.25
CA LEU A 117 5.83 -10.61 -0.21
C LEU A 117 5.81 -11.11 -1.66
N LEU A 118 4.73 -11.74 -2.12
CA LEU A 118 4.57 -12.11 -3.54
C LEU A 118 4.47 -10.87 -4.43
N VAL A 119 3.78 -9.84 -3.95
CA VAL A 119 3.67 -8.55 -4.65
C VAL A 119 5.03 -7.86 -4.69
N LEU A 120 5.79 -7.87 -3.60
CA LEU A 120 7.12 -7.26 -3.52
C LEU A 120 8.08 -7.80 -4.60
N ARG A 121 7.96 -9.06 -4.96
CA ARG A 121 8.76 -9.61 -6.07
C ARG A 121 8.50 -8.86 -7.38
N GLU A 122 7.25 -8.59 -7.69
CA GLU A 122 6.87 -7.86 -8.91
C GLU A 122 7.32 -6.39 -8.84
N ASP A 123 7.24 -5.75 -7.68
CA ASP A 123 7.77 -4.40 -7.44
C ASP A 123 9.26 -4.30 -7.76
N LEU A 124 10.04 -5.32 -7.36
CA LEU A 124 11.49 -5.35 -7.59
C LEU A 124 11.86 -5.58 -9.06
N LEU A 125 10.99 -6.21 -9.85
CA LEU A 125 11.23 -6.49 -11.26
C LEU A 125 10.92 -5.30 -12.18
N ASP A 126 9.97 -4.44 -11.81
CA ASP A 126 9.64 -3.24 -12.60
C ASP A 126 10.48 -2.03 -12.13
N PRO A 127 11.32 -1.43 -13.01
CA PRO A 127 12.18 -0.31 -12.64
C PRO A 127 11.43 0.95 -12.19
N GLU A 128 10.20 1.19 -12.69
CA GLU A 128 9.40 2.34 -12.27
C GLU A 128 8.79 2.11 -10.89
N VAL A 129 8.22 0.95 -10.67
CA VAL A 129 7.68 0.56 -9.36
C VAL A 129 8.78 0.56 -8.30
N ARG A 130 9.96 0.02 -8.63
CA ARG A 130 11.12 0.04 -7.73
C ARG A 130 11.55 1.46 -7.33
N ARG A 131 11.49 2.45 -8.26
CA ARG A 131 11.78 3.86 -7.92
C ARG A 131 10.77 4.42 -6.92
N ARG A 132 9.48 4.02 -6.99
CA ARG A 132 8.48 4.41 -5.99
C ARG A 132 8.85 3.88 -4.60
N GLY A 133 9.28 2.62 -4.53
CA GLY A 133 9.77 2.03 -3.27
C GLY A 133 10.93 2.79 -2.65
N VAL A 134 11.89 3.27 -3.47
CA VAL A 134 12.99 4.12 -2.99
C VAL A 134 12.49 5.44 -2.42
N ALA A 135 11.64 6.15 -3.17
CA ALA A 135 11.07 7.42 -2.73
C ALA A 135 10.23 7.29 -1.45
N TRP A 136 9.46 6.21 -1.35
CA TRP A 136 8.69 5.92 -0.13
C TRP A 136 9.60 5.66 1.07
N LYS A 137 10.68 4.89 0.90
CA LYS A 137 11.67 4.65 1.96
C LYS A 137 12.25 5.97 2.49
N GLU A 138 12.55 6.90 1.60
CA GLU A 138 13.05 8.24 1.97
C GLU A 138 12.00 9.05 2.75
N SER A 139 10.73 9.02 2.32
CA SER A 139 9.63 9.67 3.03
C SER A 139 9.40 9.08 4.42
N LEU A 140 9.43 7.76 4.54
CA LEU A 140 9.31 7.03 5.80
C LEU A 140 10.44 7.42 6.77
N ALA A 141 11.69 7.38 6.29
CA ALA A 141 12.86 7.77 7.08
C ALA A 141 12.76 9.24 7.53
N GLY A 142 12.33 10.14 6.66
CA GLY A 142 12.17 11.55 7.00
C GLY A 142 11.17 11.82 8.13
N VAL A 143 10.05 11.08 8.18
CA VAL A 143 9.10 11.18 9.32
C VAL A 143 9.76 10.72 10.62
N LEU A 144 10.50 9.61 10.57
CA LEU A 144 11.19 9.05 11.73
C LEU A 144 12.37 9.92 12.19
N ASP A 145 13.13 10.51 11.26
CA ASP A 145 14.17 11.48 11.58
C ASP A 145 13.60 12.74 12.28
N ALA A 146 12.44 13.19 11.84
CA ALA A 146 11.76 14.31 12.49
C ALA A 146 11.27 13.99 13.92
N CYS A 147 11.06 12.71 14.24
CA CYS A 147 10.67 12.26 15.58
C CYS A 147 11.86 11.99 16.49
N LEU A 148 12.99 11.55 15.94
CA LEU A 148 14.09 10.95 16.69
C LEU A 148 15.41 11.70 16.57
N GLY A 149 15.60 12.48 15.51
CA GLY A 149 16.88 13.12 15.19
C GLY A 149 17.35 14.17 16.21
N ALA A 150 16.43 14.73 17.00
CA ALA A 150 16.77 15.69 18.08
C ALA A 150 17.12 15.02 19.41
N GLU A 151 16.96 13.70 19.51
CA GLU A 151 17.22 12.97 20.76
C GLU A 151 18.74 12.86 21.05
N PRO A 152 19.15 13.04 22.30
CA PRO A 152 20.55 12.91 22.68
C PRO A 152 21.05 11.49 22.44
N GLY A 153 21.95 11.29 21.52
CA GLY A 153 22.50 9.97 21.17
C GLY A 153 21.91 9.36 19.91
N ALA A 154 20.96 10.04 19.24
CA ALA A 154 20.50 9.59 17.94
C ALA A 154 21.63 9.51 16.93
N PRO A 155 21.84 8.39 16.25
CA PRO A 155 22.83 8.28 15.19
C PRO A 155 22.41 9.12 13.96
N PRO A 156 23.34 9.47 13.08
CA PRO A 156 23.00 9.94 11.75
C PRO A 156 22.05 8.96 11.07
N ASP A 157 21.08 9.48 10.32
CA ASP A 157 20.09 8.66 9.58
C ASP A 157 19.28 7.70 10.49
N VAL A 158 18.97 8.10 11.73
CA VAL A 158 18.22 7.29 12.71
C VAL A 158 16.88 6.79 12.14
N GLY A 159 16.23 7.61 11.32
CA GLY A 159 14.98 7.23 10.66
C GLY A 159 15.15 6.04 9.72
N ALA A 160 16.20 6.01 8.92
CA ALA A 160 16.50 4.89 8.04
C ALA A 160 16.87 3.62 8.84
N VAL A 161 17.60 3.76 9.94
CA VAL A 161 17.95 2.65 10.84
C VAL A 161 16.69 2.04 11.45
N VAL A 162 15.80 2.87 12.01
CA VAL A 162 14.54 2.42 12.63
C VAL A 162 13.59 1.83 11.61
N ALA A 163 13.48 2.42 10.40
CA ALA A 163 12.68 1.87 9.31
C ALA A 163 13.16 0.47 8.89
N THR A 164 14.48 0.28 8.78
CA THR A 164 15.08 -1.01 8.44
C THR A 164 14.80 -2.05 9.53
N TYR A 165 14.92 -1.66 10.81
CA TYR A 165 14.58 -2.54 11.92
C TYR A 165 13.11 -2.95 11.90
N TRP A 166 12.21 -2.00 11.70
CA TRP A 166 10.76 -2.26 11.59
C TRP A 166 10.42 -3.26 10.48
N GLN A 167 11.03 -3.12 9.29
CA GLN A 167 10.82 -4.10 8.21
C GLN A 167 11.27 -5.51 8.64
N GLY A 168 12.38 -5.63 9.35
CA GLY A 168 12.84 -6.88 9.92
C GLY A 168 11.87 -7.45 10.97
N VAL A 169 11.29 -6.57 11.81
CA VAL A 169 10.28 -6.95 12.81
C VAL A 169 9.04 -7.55 12.14
N LEU A 170 8.54 -6.96 11.07
CA LEU A 170 7.40 -7.47 10.31
C LEU A 170 7.73 -8.84 9.68
N LEU A 171 8.91 -8.96 9.08
CA LEU A 171 9.33 -10.22 8.48
C LEU A 171 9.40 -11.34 9.52
N TRP A 172 10.05 -11.11 10.67
CA TRP A 172 10.15 -12.13 11.72
C TRP A 172 8.84 -12.43 12.42
N TRP A 173 7.95 -11.45 12.56
CA TRP A 173 6.60 -11.68 13.04
C TRP A 173 5.84 -12.68 12.16
N SER A 174 6.03 -12.63 10.83
CA SER A 174 5.33 -13.55 9.93
C SER A 174 5.72 -15.03 10.09
N PHE A 175 6.89 -15.32 10.68
CA PHE A 175 7.32 -16.69 11.01
C PHE A 175 6.76 -17.20 12.33
N ASP A 176 6.44 -16.30 13.28
CA ASP A 176 5.90 -16.65 14.60
C ASP A 176 4.91 -15.57 15.07
N PRO A 177 3.67 -15.55 14.55
CA PRO A 177 2.65 -14.53 14.85
C PRO A 177 1.93 -14.82 16.17
N CYS A 178 2.67 -14.93 17.26
CA CYS A 178 2.15 -15.25 18.59
C CYS A 178 1.27 -14.12 19.19
N ARG A 179 1.17 -12.97 18.54
CA ARG A 179 0.35 -11.81 18.93
C ARG A 179 -0.05 -10.96 17.72
N PRO A 180 -1.02 -10.02 17.84
CA PRO A 180 -1.33 -9.05 16.79
C PRO A 180 -0.09 -8.30 16.32
N VAL A 181 0.02 -8.04 15.03
CA VAL A 181 1.18 -7.36 14.41
C VAL A 181 1.44 -5.99 15.05
N THR A 182 0.40 -5.24 15.35
CA THR A 182 0.49 -3.91 15.99
C THR A 182 1.14 -3.98 17.36
N GLU A 183 0.73 -4.92 18.21
CA GLU A 183 1.33 -5.15 19.53
C GLU A 183 2.78 -5.61 19.42
N HIS A 184 3.06 -6.50 18.45
CA HIS A 184 4.41 -6.99 18.22
C HIS A 184 5.36 -5.85 17.79
N VAL A 185 4.92 -5.03 16.86
CA VAL A 185 5.67 -3.86 16.36
C VAL A 185 5.86 -2.83 17.47
N GLU A 186 4.81 -2.48 18.21
CA GLU A 186 4.89 -1.54 19.33
C GLU A 186 5.98 -1.93 20.32
N ARG A 187 5.95 -3.18 20.77
CA ARG A 187 6.92 -3.70 21.74
C ARG A 187 8.36 -3.70 21.18
N ALA A 188 8.53 -4.24 19.97
CA ALA A 188 9.85 -4.39 19.38
C ALA A 188 10.49 -3.03 19.06
N VAL A 189 9.73 -2.13 18.44
CA VAL A 189 10.22 -0.80 18.05
C VAL A 189 10.48 0.07 19.26
N SER A 190 9.61 0.06 20.28
CA SER A 190 9.84 0.80 21.52
C SER A 190 11.14 0.36 22.20
N GLY A 191 11.35 -0.95 22.32
CA GLY A 191 12.60 -1.50 22.90
C GLY A 191 13.84 -1.13 22.10
N PHE A 192 13.74 -1.14 20.76
CA PHE A 192 14.85 -0.76 19.88
C PHE A 192 15.18 0.73 19.98
N ILE A 193 14.18 1.61 19.90
CA ILE A 193 14.36 3.07 20.02
C ILE A 193 15.03 3.39 21.36
N ALA A 194 14.55 2.82 22.47
CA ALA A 194 15.16 3.01 23.79
C ALA A 194 16.64 2.59 23.83
N THR A 195 17.03 1.58 23.03
CA THR A 195 18.42 1.13 22.94
C THR A 195 19.30 2.03 22.08
N VAL A 196 18.75 2.55 20.99
CA VAL A 196 19.51 3.32 19.98
C VAL A 196 19.63 4.78 20.37
N VAL A 197 18.58 5.36 20.99
CA VAL A 197 18.45 6.80 21.23
C VAL A 197 18.80 7.18 22.69
N VAL A 198 18.64 6.27 23.65
CA VAL A 198 18.80 6.57 25.09
C VAL A 198 20.14 6.08 25.66
N ARG A 199 21.02 5.48 24.88
CA ARG A 199 22.33 5.05 25.37
C ARG A 199 23.26 6.25 25.60
N ARG A 200 23.23 6.75 26.83
CA ARG A 200 24.41 7.31 27.55
C ARG A 200 24.60 6.62 28.87
#